data_093536afe5f32212349c822755e753c2
#
_entry.id   093536afe5f32212349c822755e753c2
#
_cell.length_a   1.000
_cell.length_b   1.000
_cell.length_c   1.000
_cell.angle_alpha   90.00
_cell.angle_beta   90.00
_cell.angle_gamma   90.00
#
_symmetry.space_group_name_H-M   'P 1'
#
loop_
_entity.id
_entity.type
_entity.pdbx_description
1 polymer ?
#
loop_
_entity_poly.entity_id
_entity_poly.type
_entity_poly.pdbx_seq_one_letter_code
_entity_poly.pdbx_strand_id
1 'polypeptide(L)'
;MYINDIHLGYYIGFIILGIFVGEFVSWMNKRLPEYKKVFSKDIFREYKVQFKPNYILMFVMAAIYVGLLYVYGIKENIIANLDLIKYMILAPMLISACMIDFKLQIIPNRLNLTIFEVGLVFTFLYGMSNVAIAINMALGMIAGAGIFLLITLLGGVFYGKEAMGFGDVKLMGAIGLFFGLSNIIIITLLSFLIGAILSIFLLLSKIRKTDEYIPFGPFIVIASFISMYVPFETIKLILLKIFTVGMYKG
;
A
#
# COMPACT_ATOMS: atom_id res chain seq x y z
N MET A 1 -8.28 23.02 21.87
CA MET A 1 -8.85 23.11 20.50
C MET A 1 -8.99 21.70 19.99
N TYR A 2 -10.16 21.32 19.47
CA TYR A 2 -10.50 19.99 18.99
C TYR A 2 -10.81 20.06 17.50
N ILE A 3 -10.42 19.06 16.75
CA ILE A 3 -10.74 18.84 15.33
C ILE A 3 -11.28 17.41 15.24
N ASN A 4 -12.52 17.25 14.74
CA ASN A 4 -13.17 15.94 14.64
C ASN A 4 -13.13 15.16 15.97
N ASP A 5 -13.50 15.84 17.09
CA ASP A 5 -13.49 15.35 18.48
C ASP A 5 -12.10 14.93 19.03
N ILE A 6 -11.03 15.17 18.29
CA ILE A 6 -9.66 14.84 18.67
C ILE A 6 -8.92 16.12 19.10
N HIS A 7 -8.22 16.06 20.24
CA HIS A 7 -7.43 17.19 20.72
C HIS A 7 -6.26 17.48 19.77
N LEU A 8 -6.00 18.76 19.47
CA LEU A 8 -4.96 19.21 18.54
C LEU A 8 -3.57 18.62 18.83
N GLY A 9 -3.27 18.35 20.10
CA GLY A 9 -2.00 17.72 20.51
C GLY A 9 -1.73 16.37 19.84
N TYR A 10 -2.76 15.56 19.58
CA TYR A 10 -2.59 14.30 18.85
C TYR A 10 -2.18 14.52 17.40
N TYR A 11 -2.76 15.51 16.73
CA TYR A 11 -2.37 15.85 15.36
C TYR A 11 -0.90 16.27 15.27
N ILE A 12 -0.44 17.08 16.24
CA ILE A 12 0.98 17.47 16.32
C ILE A 12 1.86 16.23 16.55
N GLY A 13 1.48 15.34 17.44
CA GLY A 13 2.19 14.07 17.67
C GLY A 13 2.30 13.20 16.39
N PHE A 14 1.21 13.09 15.65
CA PHE A 14 1.18 12.31 14.39
C PHE A 14 1.98 12.98 13.27
N ILE A 15 2.04 14.31 13.21
CA ILE A 15 2.93 15.04 12.30
C ILE A 15 4.39 14.71 12.63
N ILE A 16 4.79 14.83 13.89
CA ILE A 16 6.15 14.55 14.32
C ILE A 16 6.51 13.08 14.02
N LEU A 17 5.63 12.15 14.34
CA LEU A 17 5.82 10.73 14.06
C LEU A 17 5.97 10.48 12.55
N GLY A 18 5.12 11.11 11.72
CA GLY A 18 5.18 11.01 10.26
C GLY A 18 6.51 11.53 9.68
N ILE A 19 7.03 12.62 10.23
CA ILE A 19 8.35 13.17 9.86
C ILE A 19 9.45 12.13 10.13
N PHE A 20 9.49 11.55 11.33
CA PHE A 20 10.48 10.52 11.67
C PHE A 20 10.35 9.27 10.80
N VAL A 21 9.13 8.80 10.58
CA VAL A 21 8.88 7.64 9.73
C VAL A 21 9.23 7.93 8.27
N GLY A 22 8.98 9.13 7.78
CA GLY A 22 9.36 9.55 6.42
C GLY A 22 10.87 9.49 6.19
N GLU A 23 11.66 9.93 7.18
CA GLU A 23 13.12 9.81 7.12
C GLU A 23 13.57 8.33 7.20
N PHE A 24 12.95 7.54 8.06
CA PHE A 24 13.20 6.10 8.14
C PHE A 24 12.92 5.39 6.81
N VAL A 25 11.83 5.72 6.13
CA VAL A 25 11.48 5.21 4.79
C VAL A 25 12.55 5.59 3.77
N SER A 26 13.03 6.84 3.80
CA SER A 26 14.11 7.30 2.92
C SER A 26 15.38 6.46 3.08
N TRP A 27 15.73 6.16 4.32
CA TRP A 27 16.89 5.34 4.66
C TRP A 27 16.69 3.87 4.27
N MET A 28 15.51 3.30 4.54
CA MET A 28 15.15 1.93 4.20
C MET A 28 15.20 1.70 2.68
N ASN A 29 14.71 2.65 1.89
CA ASN A 29 14.68 2.57 0.43
C ASN A 29 16.08 2.53 -0.22
N LYS A 30 17.11 3.01 0.45
CA LYS A 30 18.50 2.88 -0.01
C LYS A 30 19.07 1.49 0.24
N ARG A 31 18.64 0.81 1.32
CA ARG A 31 19.22 -0.45 1.77
C ARG A 31 18.51 -1.71 1.26
N LEU A 32 17.21 -1.66 1.12
CA LEU A 32 16.40 -2.80 0.70
C LEU A 32 16.82 -3.38 -0.67
N PRO A 33 17.06 -2.55 -1.72
CA PRO A 33 17.47 -3.06 -3.02
C PRO A 33 18.86 -3.71 -3.01
N GLU A 34 19.75 -3.24 -2.12
CA GLU A 34 21.12 -3.75 -2.00
C GLU A 34 21.21 -5.01 -1.13
N TYR A 35 20.09 -5.59 -0.70
CA TYR A 35 20.00 -6.72 0.22
C TYR A 35 20.72 -6.52 1.56
N LYS A 36 21.06 -5.28 1.92
CA LYS A 36 21.62 -4.94 3.22
C LYS A 36 20.58 -5.09 4.32
N LYS A 37 21.02 -5.51 5.51
CA LYS A 37 20.11 -5.58 6.68
C LYS A 37 19.65 -4.17 7.03
N VAL A 38 18.33 -3.99 7.18
CA VAL A 38 17.74 -2.71 7.59
C VAL A 38 18.26 -2.32 8.96
N PHE A 39 18.36 -3.27 9.89
CA PHE A 39 18.96 -3.09 11.21
C PHE A 39 20.32 -3.81 11.25
N SER A 40 21.42 -3.07 11.15
CA SER A 40 22.80 -3.57 11.34
C SER A 40 23.45 -2.83 12.49
N LYS A 41 24.52 -3.40 13.08
CA LYS A 41 25.28 -2.75 14.15
C LYS A 41 25.89 -1.41 13.73
N ASP A 42 26.06 -1.20 12.44
CA ASP A 42 26.64 0.03 11.86
C ASP A 42 25.62 1.11 11.49
N ILE A 43 24.35 0.93 11.85
CA ILE A 43 23.26 1.85 11.56
C ILE A 43 23.60 3.30 11.86
N PHE A 44 23.99 3.57 13.09
CA PHE A 44 24.26 4.94 13.56
C PHE A 44 25.48 5.56 12.88
N ARG A 45 26.48 4.74 12.53
CA ARG A 45 27.69 5.20 11.86
C ARG A 45 27.41 5.55 10.40
N GLU A 46 26.73 4.66 9.67
CA GLU A 46 26.36 4.91 8.27
C GLU A 46 25.34 6.04 8.14
N TYR A 47 24.36 6.12 9.06
CA TYR A 47 23.39 7.19 9.08
C TYR A 47 24.04 8.57 9.22
N LYS A 48 24.98 8.74 10.15
CA LYS A 48 25.73 9.99 10.32
C LYS A 48 26.50 10.42 9.06
N VAL A 49 27.07 9.46 8.34
CA VAL A 49 27.90 9.75 7.14
C VAL A 49 27.04 10.04 5.91
N GLN A 50 25.87 9.39 5.79
CA GLN A 50 25.01 9.48 4.60
C GLN A 50 23.73 10.29 4.84
N PHE A 51 23.63 11.02 5.94
CA PHE A 51 22.45 11.78 6.28
C PHE A 51 22.16 12.85 5.22
N LYS A 52 21.15 12.60 4.41
CA LYS A 52 20.50 13.57 3.51
C LYS A 52 19.01 13.46 3.74
N PRO A 53 18.41 14.39 4.50
CA PRO A 53 16.99 14.35 4.82
C PRO A 53 16.16 14.45 3.53
N ASN A 54 15.14 13.62 3.44
CA ASN A 54 14.18 13.66 2.33
C ASN A 54 12.91 14.39 2.78
N TYR A 55 12.91 15.70 2.68
CA TYR A 55 11.79 16.55 3.12
C TYR A 55 10.46 16.18 2.46
N ILE A 56 10.48 15.71 1.19
CA ILE A 56 9.27 15.28 0.48
C ILE A 56 8.65 14.07 1.18
N LEU A 57 9.45 13.06 1.50
CA LEU A 57 8.96 11.86 2.19
C LEU A 57 8.48 12.17 3.61
N MET A 58 9.18 13.04 4.32
CA MET A 58 8.78 13.51 5.64
C MET A 58 7.40 14.16 5.59
N PHE A 59 7.19 15.07 4.62
CA PHE A 59 5.91 15.75 4.44
C PHE A 59 4.80 14.77 4.02
N VAL A 60 5.07 13.89 3.05
CA VAL A 60 4.10 12.88 2.57
C VAL A 60 3.67 11.96 3.71
N MET A 61 4.62 11.44 4.50
CA MET A 61 4.29 10.55 5.63
C MET A 61 3.53 11.28 6.75
N ALA A 62 3.89 12.55 7.03
CA ALA A 62 3.14 13.36 7.98
C ALA A 62 1.70 13.58 7.52
N ALA A 63 1.49 13.92 6.24
CA ALA A 63 0.15 14.08 5.65
C ALA A 63 -0.66 12.79 5.70
N ILE A 64 -0.05 11.63 5.38
CA ILE A 64 -0.69 10.32 5.47
C ILE A 64 -1.12 10.04 6.92
N TYR A 65 -0.27 10.25 7.90
CA TYR A 65 -0.58 9.94 9.29
C TYR A 65 -1.68 10.86 9.86
N VAL A 66 -1.64 12.15 9.51
CA VAL A 66 -2.72 13.09 9.85
C VAL A 66 -4.04 12.66 9.22
N GLY A 67 -4.02 12.26 7.96
CA GLY A 67 -5.20 11.77 7.25
C GLY A 67 -5.76 10.49 7.88
N LEU A 68 -4.91 9.51 8.25
CA LEU A 68 -5.33 8.31 8.95
C LEU A 68 -5.96 8.64 10.32
N LEU A 69 -5.34 9.55 11.07
CA LEU A 69 -5.91 10.03 12.33
C LEU A 69 -7.29 10.68 12.14
N TYR A 70 -7.44 11.49 11.08
CA TYR A 70 -8.70 12.15 10.78
C TYR A 70 -9.83 11.17 10.43
N VAL A 71 -9.52 10.10 9.67
CA VAL A 71 -10.50 9.11 9.22
C VAL A 71 -10.87 8.10 10.32
N TYR A 72 -9.88 7.58 11.03
CA TYR A 72 -10.08 6.50 12.01
C TYR A 72 -10.33 7.00 13.42
N GLY A 73 -9.87 8.20 13.75
CA GLY A 73 -9.94 8.75 15.09
C GLY A 73 -9.08 8.00 16.11
N ILE A 74 -9.16 8.43 17.36
CA ILE A 74 -8.61 7.70 18.51
C ILE A 74 -9.79 7.29 19.39
N LYS A 75 -9.89 6.00 19.66
CA LYS A 75 -10.94 5.40 20.48
C LYS A 75 -10.34 4.98 21.83
N GLU A 76 -11.18 4.88 22.87
CA GLU A 76 -10.73 4.53 24.22
C GLU A 76 -10.12 3.13 24.30
N ASN A 77 -10.57 2.20 23.46
CA ASN A 77 -10.13 0.82 23.46
C ASN A 77 -9.03 0.55 22.43
N ILE A 78 -7.94 -0.13 22.84
CA ILE A 78 -6.83 -0.50 21.93
C ILE A 78 -7.34 -1.33 20.77
N ILE A 79 -8.25 -2.28 21.00
CA ILE A 79 -8.85 -3.12 19.95
C ILE A 79 -9.58 -2.27 18.91
N ALA A 80 -10.28 -1.22 19.33
CA ALA A 80 -10.97 -0.30 18.44
C ALA A 80 -10.02 0.58 17.61
N ASN A 81 -8.75 0.71 18.02
CA ASN A 81 -7.70 1.44 17.28
C ASN A 81 -6.86 0.54 16.39
N LEU A 82 -7.12 -0.78 16.33
CA LEU A 82 -6.32 -1.71 15.53
C LEU A 82 -6.27 -1.32 14.04
N ASP A 83 -7.35 -0.78 13.48
CA ASP A 83 -7.36 -0.34 12.08
C ASP A 83 -6.41 0.85 11.86
N LEU A 84 -6.40 1.83 12.76
CA LEU A 84 -5.47 2.95 12.71
C LEU A 84 -4.02 2.46 12.77
N ILE A 85 -3.70 1.61 13.76
CA ILE A 85 -2.35 1.07 13.97
C ILE A 85 -1.92 0.23 12.76
N LYS A 86 -2.81 -0.63 12.26
CA LYS A 86 -2.60 -1.47 11.09
C LYS A 86 -2.16 -0.64 9.87
N TYR A 87 -2.89 0.42 9.57
CA TYR A 87 -2.61 1.25 8.40
C TYR A 87 -1.42 2.20 8.62
N MET A 88 -1.16 2.64 9.85
CA MET A 88 0.06 3.38 10.17
C MET A 88 1.33 2.55 9.94
N ILE A 89 1.27 1.24 10.21
CA ILE A 89 2.40 0.34 9.96
C ILE A 89 2.50 -0.02 8.47
N LEU A 90 1.38 -0.21 7.79
CA LEU A 90 1.35 -0.57 6.36
C LEU A 90 1.79 0.59 5.45
N ALA A 91 1.38 1.82 5.75
CA ALA A 91 1.63 2.99 4.90
C ALA A 91 3.12 3.21 4.54
N PRO A 92 4.08 3.20 5.48
CA PRO A 92 5.50 3.36 5.14
C PRO A 92 6.04 2.23 4.27
N MET A 93 5.55 1.00 4.44
CA MET A 93 5.95 -0.15 3.63
C MET A 93 5.43 -0.01 2.19
N LEU A 94 4.20 0.46 2.01
CA LEU A 94 3.64 0.73 0.69
C LEU A 94 4.36 1.88 -0.02
N ILE A 95 4.69 2.96 0.67
CA ILE A 95 5.49 4.05 0.10
C ILE A 95 6.87 3.56 -0.32
N SER A 96 7.49 2.68 0.49
CA SER A 96 8.76 2.04 0.11
C SER A 96 8.61 1.18 -1.14
N ALA A 97 7.58 0.34 -1.23
CA ALA A 97 7.30 -0.49 -2.41
C ALA A 97 7.12 0.37 -3.66
N CYS A 98 6.29 1.42 -3.57
CA CYS A 98 6.05 2.38 -4.64
C CYS A 98 7.34 3.04 -5.15
N MET A 99 8.16 3.57 -4.23
CA MET A 99 9.38 4.30 -4.61
C MET A 99 10.46 3.40 -5.19
N ILE A 100 10.61 2.19 -4.66
CA ILE A 100 11.61 1.24 -5.15
C ILE A 100 11.17 0.73 -6.52
N ASP A 101 9.90 0.35 -6.68
CA ASP A 101 9.38 -0.14 -7.95
C ASP A 101 9.41 0.94 -9.03
N PHE A 102 9.07 2.19 -8.69
CA PHE A 102 9.15 3.32 -9.64
C PHE A 102 10.57 3.58 -10.15
N LYS A 103 11.60 3.34 -9.32
CA LYS A 103 13.01 3.60 -9.67
C LYS A 103 13.71 2.40 -10.30
N LEU A 104 13.48 1.21 -9.76
CA LEU A 104 14.24 0.00 -10.08
C LEU A 104 13.40 -1.05 -10.79
N GLN A 105 12.08 -0.85 -10.90
CA GLN A 105 11.12 -1.79 -11.50
C GLN A 105 11.17 -3.18 -10.83
N ILE A 106 11.44 -3.20 -9.55
CA ILE A 106 11.47 -4.41 -8.71
C ILE A 106 10.87 -4.12 -7.34
N ILE A 107 10.17 -5.08 -6.77
CA ILE A 107 9.74 -5.04 -5.37
C ILE A 107 10.59 -6.05 -4.59
N PRO A 108 11.43 -5.58 -3.63
CA PRO A 108 12.32 -6.45 -2.88
C PRO A 108 11.55 -7.54 -2.13
N ASN A 109 11.98 -8.80 -2.24
CA ASN A 109 11.34 -9.92 -1.56
C ASN A 109 11.28 -9.73 -0.03
N ARG A 110 12.29 -9.09 0.56
CA ARG A 110 12.30 -8.78 2.01
C ARG A 110 11.18 -7.84 2.40
N LEU A 111 10.88 -6.84 1.57
CA LEU A 111 9.79 -5.90 1.84
C LEU A 111 8.44 -6.64 1.78
N ASN A 112 8.21 -7.42 0.72
CA ASN A 112 7.01 -8.24 0.60
C ASN A 112 6.85 -9.22 1.77
N LEU A 113 7.93 -9.85 2.19
CA LEU A 113 7.93 -10.75 3.35
C LEU A 113 7.57 -10.01 4.64
N THR A 114 8.15 -8.83 4.87
CA THR A 114 7.83 -8.04 6.06
C THR A 114 6.36 -7.59 6.06
N ILE A 115 5.82 -7.14 4.92
CA ILE A 115 4.39 -6.81 4.80
C ILE A 115 3.54 -8.05 5.12
N PHE A 116 3.90 -9.21 4.60
CA PHE A 116 3.21 -10.47 4.83
C PHE A 116 3.25 -10.86 6.32
N GLU A 117 4.42 -10.83 6.96
CA GLU A 117 4.59 -11.16 8.39
C GLU A 117 3.75 -10.24 9.29
N VAL A 118 3.79 -8.94 9.05
CA VAL A 118 2.97 -7.96 9.77
C VAL A 118 1.48 -8.22 9.51
N GLY A 119 1.10 -8.53 8.28
CA GLY A 119 -0.27 -8.90 7.92
C GLY A 119 -0.77 -10.13 8.69
N LEU A 120 0.08 -11.16 8.85
CA LEU A 120 -0.24 -12.34 9.66
C LEU A 120 -0.45 -11.99 11.14
N VAL A 121 0.38 -11.11 11.70
CA VAL A 121 0.23 -10.64 13.09
C VAL A 121 -1.14 -9.97 13.26
N PHE A 122 -1.53 -9.06 12.37
CA PHE A 122 -2.85 -8.43 12.43
C PHE A 122 -3.98 -9.44 12.22
N THR A 123 -3.84 -10.38 11.28
CA THR A 123 -4.82 -11.45 11.06
C THR A 123 -5.03 -12.27 12.35
N PHE A 124 -3.94 -12.59 13.07
CA PHE A 124 -4.02 -13.27 14.36
C PHE A 124 -4.72 -12.41 15.44
N LEU A 125 -4.35 -11.14 15.56
CA LEU A 125 -4.95 -10.21 16.54
C LEU A 125 -6.45 -10.04 16.32
N TYR A 126 -6.89 -9.87 15.06
CA TYR A 126 -8.33 -9.81 14.74
C TYR A 126 -9.02 -11.16 14.97
N GLY A 127 -8.33 -12.26 14.67
CA GLY A 127 -8.84 -13.61 14.88
C GLY A 127 -9.13 -13.92 16.34
N MET A 128 -8.37 -13.37 17.28
CA MET A 128 -8.65 -13.48 18.73
C MET A 128 -9.97 -12.84 19.12
N SER A 129 -10.40 -11.80 18.42
CA SER A 129 -11.69 -11.15 18.65
C SER A 129 -12.81 -11.79 17.81
N ASN A 130 -12.55 -12.08 16.54
CA ASN A 130 -13.53 -12.68 15.63
C ASN A 130 -12.82 -13.50 14.53
N VAL A 131 -12.96 -14.81 14.58
CA VAL A 131 -12.37 -15.76 13.62
C VAL A 131 -12.84 -15.48 12.17
N ALA A 132 -14.07 -15.02 11.96
CA ALA A 132 -14.57 -14.71 10.63
C ALA A 132 -13.79 -13.57 9.97
N ILE A 133 -13.30 -12.60 10.74
CA ILE A 133 -12.45 -11.52 10.21
C ILE A 133 -11.11 -12.10 9.76
N ALA A 134 -10.50 -12.96 10.55
CA ALA A 134 -9.23 -13.61 10.18
C ALA A 134 -9.38 -14.47 8.90
N ILE A 135 -10.47 -15.21 8.78
CA ILE A 135 -10.77 -15.98 7.56
C ILE A 135 -10.92 -15.04 6.36
N ASN A 136 -11.65 -13.93 6.51
CA ASN A 136 -11.82 -12.96 5.44
C ASN A 136 -10.48 -12.34 5.01
N MET A 137 -9.56 -12.04 5.96
CA MET A 137 -8.21 -11.56 5.68
C MET A 137 -7.36 -12.62 4.95
N ALA A 138 -7.42 -13.88 5.37
CA ALA A 138 -6.75 -15.00 4.69
C ALA A 138 -7.31 -15.23 3.27
N LEU A 139 -8.63 -15.15 3.09
CA LEU A 139 -9.25 -15.19 1.75
C LEU A 139 -8.81 -14.00 0.89
N GLY A 140 -8.62 -12.83 1.49
CA GLY A 140 -8.07 -11.66 0.82
C GLY A 140 -6.65 -11.90 0.29
N MET A 141 -5.80 -12.55 1.06
CA MET A 141 -4.46 -12.96 0.63
C MET A 141 -4.52 -13.90 -0.57
N ILE A 142 -5.34 -14.96 -0.47
CA ILE A 142 -5.49 -15.95 -1.56
C ILE A 142 -6.05 -15.29 -2.82
N ALA A 143 -7.05 -14.44 -2.70
CA ALA A 143 -7.65 -13.75 -3.83
C ALA A 143 -6.67 -12.75 -4.47
N GLY A 144 -5.98 -11.93 -3.67
CA GLY A 144 -5.01 -10.97 -4.17
C GLY A 144 -3.85 -11.63 -4.92
N ALA A 145 -3.20 -12.62 -4.30
CA ALA A 145 -2.15 -13.39 -4.94
C ALA A 145 -2.69 -14.19 -6.14
N GLY A 146 -3.84 -14.84 -6.01
CA GLY A 146 -4.43 -15.70 -7.03
C GLY A 146 -4.78 -14.94 -8.32
N ILE A 147 -5.45 -13.79 -8.21
CA ILE A 147 -5.81 -12.98 -9.39
C ILE A 147 -4.55 -12.53 -10.15
N PHE A 148 -3.56 -11.99 -9.43
CA PHE A 148 -2.32 -11.51 -10.05
C PHE A 148 -1.49 -12.67 -10.63
N LEU A 149 -1.41 -13.80 -9.92
CA LEU A 149 -0.74 -14.99 -10.42
C LEU A 149 -1.41 -15.51 -11.71
N LEU A 150 -2.72 -15.54 -11.74
CA LEU A 150 -3.48 -15.98 -12.90
C LEU A 150 -3.22 -15.08 -14.11
N ILE A 151 -3.19 -13.77 -13.92
CA ILE A 151 -2.85 -12.79 -14.97
C ILE A 151 -1.41 -13.00 -15.46
N THR A 152 -0.46 -13.21 -14.55
CA THR A 152 0.95 -13.45 -14.89
C THR A 152 1.10 -14.72 -15.74
N LEU A 153 0.45 -15.83 -15.32
CA LEU A 153 0.50 -17.10 -16.04
C LEU A 153 -0.18 -17.03 -17.40
N LEU A 154 -1.37 -16.42 -17.49
CA LEU A 154 -2.07 -16.25 -18.76
C LEU A 154 -1.25 -15.39 -19.73
N GLY A 155 -0.60 -14.33 -19.24
CA GLY A 155 0.30 -13.51 -20.05
C GLY A 155 1.46 -14.32 -20.61
N GLY A 156 2.07 -15.18 -19.80
CA GLY A 156 3.13 -16.09 -20.24
C GLY A 156 2.65 -17.05 -21.35
N VAL A 157 1.45 -17.61 -21.21
CA VAL A 157 0.87 -18.55 -22.19
C VAL A 157 0.50 -17.86 -23.52
N PHE A 158 -0.14 -16.68 -23.45
CA PHE A 158 -0.67 -16.03 -24.67
C PHE A 158 0.37 -15.16 -25.39
N TYR A 159 1.29 -14.54 -24.68
CA TYR A 159 2.23 -13.57 -25.25
C TYR A 159 3.70 -14.03 -25.20
N GLY A 160 3.99 -15.20 -24.61
CA GLY A 160 5.36 -15.72 -24.45
C GLY A 160 6.25 -14.87 -23.52
N LYS A 161 5.67 -13.91 -22.81
CA LYS A 161 6.34 -13.05 -21.82
C LYS A 161 5.47 -12.91 -20.59
N GLU A 162 6.09 -12.84 -19.43
CA GLU A 162 5.36 -12.57 -18.19
C GLU A 162 4.63 -11.21 -18.29
N ALA A 163 3.30 -11.23 -18.11
CA ALA A 163 2.50 -10.01 -18.20
C ALA A 163 2.75 -9.09 -16.99
N MET A 164 3.18 -9.65 -15.87
CA MET A 164 3.36 -8.92 -14.60
C MET A 164 4.47 -9.57 -13.77
N GLY A 165 5.17 -8.76 -12.98
CA GLY A 165 6.25 -9.23 -12.11
C GLY A 165 5.73 -10.07 -10.94
N PHE A 166 6.43 -11.13 -10.58
CA PHE A 166 6.14 -11.92 -9.37
C PHE A 166 6.22 -11.08 -8.07
N GLY A 167 6.89 -9.94 -8.10
CA GLY A 167 6.91 -8.97 -7.02
C GLY A 167 5.52 -8.41 -6.71
N ASP A 168 4.75 -8.08 -7.76
CA ASP A 168 3.38 -7.56 -7.65
C ASP A 168 2.42 -8.62 -7.12
N VAL A 169 2.57 -9.89 -7.55
CA VAL A 169 1.79 -11.03 -7.05
C VAL A 169 1.96 -11.19 -5.54
N LYS A 170 3.22 -11.15 -5.07
CA LYS A 170 3.54 -11.25 -3.64
C LYS A 170 3.02 -10.05 -2.86
N LEU A 171 3.15 -8.85 -3.42
CA LEU A 171 2.65 -7.62 -2.81
C LEU A 171 1.13 -7.69 -2.63
N MET A 172 0.39 -8.06 -3.67
CA MET A 172 -1.07 -8.15 -3.61
C MET A 172 -1.55 -9.22 -2.62
N GLY A 173 -0.86 -10.37 -2.55
CA GLY A 173 -1.12 -11.36 -1.52
C GLY A 173 -0.90 -10.83 -0.11
N ALA A 174 0.23 -10.14 0.12
CA ALA A 174 0.54 -9.56 1.42
C ALA A 174 -0.46 -8.46 1.82
N ILE A 175 -0.83 -7.57 0.89
CA ILE A 175 -1.86 -6.52 1.09
C ILE A 175 -3.23 -7.14 1.40
N GLY A 176 -3.55 -8.28 0.80
CA GLY A 176 -4.83 -8.98 1.04
C GLY A 176 -5.07 -9.33 2.50
N LEU A 177 -4.00 -9.61 3.28
CA LEU A 177 -4.08 -9.81 4.73
C LEU A 177 -4.51 -8.55 5.51
N PHE A 178 -4.30 -7.36 4.97
CA PHE A 178 -4.69 -6.11 5.64
C PHE A 178 -6.11 -5.68 5.30
N PHE A 179 -6.56 -5.97 4.09
CA PHE A 179 -7.82 -5.43 3.55
C PHE A 179 -8.97 -6.45 3.52
N GLY A 180 -8.66 -7.75 3.50
CA GLY A 180 -9.65 -8.81 3.34
C GLY A 180 -10.20 -8.92 1.92
N LEU A 181 -11.08 -9.93 1.71
CA LEU A 181 -11.53 -10.38 0.38
C LEU A 181 -12.22 -9.26 -0.43
N SER A 182 -13.17 -8.57 0.15
CA SER A 182 -13.96 -7.58 -0.59
C SER A 182 -13.13 -6.38 -1.04
N ASN A 183 -12.30 -5.86 -0.13
CA ASN A 183 -11.46 -4.71 -0.45
C ASN A 183 -10.34 -5.05 -1.43
N ILE A 184 -9.73 -6.25 -1.36
CA ILE A 184 -8.64 -6.62 -2.27
C ILE A 184 -9.12 -6.74 -3.72
N ILE A 185 -10.36 -7.16 -3.94
CA ILE A 185 -10.98 -7.18 -5.27
C ILE A 185 -11.12 -5.73 -5.80
N ILE A 186 -11.59 -4.81 -4.95
CA ILE A 186 -11.70 -3.38 -5.32
C ILE A 186 -10.30 -2.78 -5.59
N ILE A 187 -9.33 -3.06 -4.74
CA ILE A 187 -7.93 -2.59 -4.93
C ILE A 187 -7.40 -3.10 -6.27
N THR A 188 -7.67 -4.36 -6.61
CA THR A 188 -7.29 -4.96 -7.89
C THR A 188 -7.90 -4.17 -9.05
N LEU A 189 -9.23 -3.97 -9.05
CA LEU A 189 -9.92 -3.22 -10.10
C LEU A 189 -9.41 -1.78 -10.22
N LEU A 190 -9.23 -1.09 -9.10
CA LEU A 190 -8.70 0.27 -9.08
C LEU A 190 -7.27 0.34 -9.62
N SER A 191 -6.40 -0.60 -9.25
CA SER A 191 -5.01 -0.60 -9.71
C SER A 191 -4.93 -0.78 -11.23
N PHE A 192 -5.75 -1.66 -11.80
CA PHE A 192 -5.84 -1.81 -13.27
C PHE A 192 -6.43 -0.57 -13.93
N LEU A 193 -7.49 0.02 -13.37
CA LEU A 193 -8.11 1.23 -13.92
C LEU A 193 -7.13 2.42 -13.91
N ILE A 194 -6.47 2.67 -12.79
CA ILE A 194 -5.47 3.73 -12.65
C ILE A 194 -4.28 3.46 -13.59
N GLY A 195 -3.80 2.22 -13.63
CA GLY A 195 -2.72 1.81 -14.52
C GLY A 195 -3.06 2.03 -16.00
N ALA A 196 -4.27 1.65 -16.42
CA ALA A 196 -4.74 1.86 -17.80
C ALA A 196 -4.81 3.34 -18.15
N ILE A 197 -5.45 4.17 -17.29
CA ILE A 197 -5.57 5.62 -17.52
C ILE A 197 -4.19 6.27 -17.63
N LEU A 198 -3.28 5.99 -16.71
CA LEU A 198 -1.94 6.58 -16.72
C LEU A 198 -1.10 6.07 -17.89
N SER A 199 -1.20 4.79 -18.26
CA SER A 199 -0.48 4.23 -19.42
C SER A 199 -0.94 4.88 -20.72
N ILE A 200 -2.26 5.04 -20.91
CA ILE A 200 -2.82 5.72 -22.08
C ILE A 200 -2.36 7.19 -22.10
N PHE A 201 -2.41 7.88 -20.97
CA PHE A 201 -1.95 9.27 -20.88
C PHE A 201 -0.47 9.42 -21.26
N LEU A 202 0.41 8.54 -20.76
CA LEU A 202 1.85 8.56 -21.07
C LEU A 202 2.13 8.28 -22.56
N LEU A 203 1.38 7.37 -23.17
CA LEU A 203 1.48 7.08 -24.60
C LEU A 203 1.02 8.25 -25.45
N LEU A 204 -0.15 8.83 -25.16
CA LEU A 204 -0.69 9.98 -25.89
C LEU A 204 0.20 11.23 -25.76
N SER A 205 0.80 11.42 -24.60
CA SER A 205 1.74 12.52 -24.33
C SER A 205 3.13 12.29 -24.96
N LYS A 206 3.38 11.15 -25.60
CA LYS A 206 4.68 10.77 -26.20
C LYS A 206 5.86 10.82 -25.21
N ILE A 207 5.56 10.79 -23.90
CA ILE A 207 6.57 10.79 -22.83
C ILE A 207 7.29 9.44 -22.78
N ARG A 208 6.57 8.35 -23.11
CA ARG A 208 7.12 6.99 -23.18
C ARG A 208 6.79 6.32 -24.52
N LYS A 209 7.64 5.38 -24.91
CA LYS A 209 7.42 4.53 -26.09
C LYS A 209 6.57 3.33 -25.69
N THR A 210 5.91 2.72 -26.67
CA THR A 210 5.01 1.55 -26.48
C THR A 210 5.72 0.35 -25.86
N ASP A 211 7.05 0.21 -26.06
CA ASP A 211 7.83 -0.93 -25.61
C ASP A 211 8.49 -0.72 -24.22
N GLU A 212 8.30 0.46 -23.61
CA GLU A 212 8.87 0.74 -22.29
C GLU A 212 8.02 0.11 -21.19
N TYR A 213 8.66 -0.66 -20.30
CA TYR A 213 8.01 -1.24 -19.15
C TYR A 213 7.56 -0.15 -18.15
N ILE A 214 6.30 -0.21 -17.74
CA ILE A 214 5.73 0.67 -16.71
C ILE A 214 5.58 -0.15 -15.43
N PRO A 215 6.22 0.25 -14.31
CA PRO A 215 6.08 -0.47 -13.04
C PRO A 215 4.63 -0.44 -12.56
N PHE A 216 4.09 -1.59 -12.15
CA PHE A 216 2.69 -1.71 -11.73
C PHE A 216 2.49 -1.48 -10.23
N GLY A 217 3.52 -1.69 -9.41
CA GLY A 217 3.51 -1.48 -7.97
C GLY A 217 2.97 -0.12 -7.52
N PRO A 218 3.34 1.01 -8.14
CA PRO A 218 2.76 2.31 -7.82
C PRO A 218 1.24 2.37 -7.92
N PHE A 219 0.63 1.68 -8.89
CA PHE A 219 -0.83 1.67 -9.05
C PHE A 219 -1.51 0.85 -7.96
N ILE A 220 -0.92 -0.28 -7.57
CA ILE A 220 -1.36 -1.07 -6.41
C ILE A 220 -1.35 -0.21 -5.16
N VAL A 221 -0.26 0.53 -4.94
CA VAL A 221 -0.09 1.37 -3.76
C VAL A 221 -1.11 2.51 -3.72
N ILE A 222 -1.33 3.21 -4.84
CA ILE A 222 -2.34 4.28 -4.94
C ILE A 222 -3.74 3.70 -4.66
N ALA A 223 -4.11 2.57 -5.27
CA ALA A 223 -5.38 1.90 -5.04
C ALA A 223 -5.56 1.48 -3.57
N SER A 224 -4.49 0.99 -2.94
CA SER A 224 -4.48 0.64 -1.51
C SER A 224 -4.70 1.87 -0.62
N PHE A 225 -4.05 3.01 -0.91
CA PHE A 225 -4.30 4.25 -0.18
C PHE A 225 -5.73 4.75 -0.37
N ILE A 226 -6.29 4.70 -1.57
CA ILE A 226 -7.71 5.04 -1.78
C ILE A 226 -8.60 4.17 -0.88
N SER A 227 -8.35 2.87 -0.82
CA SER A 227 -9.13 1.94 0.03
C SER A 227 -8.87 2.12 1.54
N MET A 228 -7.77 2.76 1.95
CA MET A 228 -7.55 3.14 3.34
C MET A 228 -8.42 4.32 3.77
N TYR A 229 -8.64 5.29 2.88
CA TYR A 229 -9.30 6.55 3.24
C TYR A 229 -10.78 6.57 2.87
N VAL A 230 -11.19 5.78 1.88
CA VAL A 230 -12.55 5.79 1.36
C VAL A 230 -13.26 4.48 1.73
N PRO A 231 -14.48 4.55 2.33
CA PRO A 231 -15.24 3.37 2.67
C PRO A 231 -15.54 2.49 1.46
N PHE A 232 -15.52 1.17 1.66
CA PHE A 232 -15.78 0.15 0.63
C PHE A 232 -17.03 0.44 -0.19
N GLU A 233 -18.16 0.75 0.45
CA GLU A 233 -19.45 1.00 -0.23
C GLU A 233 -19.39 2.20 -1.15
N THR A 234 -18.65 3.25 -0.77
CA THR A 234 -18.47 4.45 -1.61
C THR A 234 -17.68 4.11 -2.87
N ILE A 235 -16.56 3.39 -2.72
CA ILE A 235 -15.75 2.99 -3.89
C ILE A 235 -16.55 2.07 -4.81
N LYS A 236 -17.25 1.10 -4.25
CA LYS A 236 -18.12 0.18 -4.98
C LYS A 236 -19.18 0.93 -5.78
N LEU A 237 -19.87 1.90 -5.17
CA LEU A 237 -20.88 2.73 -5.86
C LEU A 237 -20.27 3.52 -7.01
N ILE A 238 -19.09 4.13 -6.82
CA ILE A 238 -18.37 4.87 -7.87
C ILE A 238 -18.02 3.93 -9.03
N LEU A 239 -17.45 2.77 -8.74
CA LEU A 239 -17.08 1.78 -9.76
C LEU A 239 -18.32 1.31 -10.52
N LEU A 240 -19.41 0.97 -9.82
CA LEU A 240 -20.67 0.57 -10.47
C LEU A 240 -21.19 1.67 -11.40
N LYS A 241 -21.19 2.93 -10.98
CA LYS A 241 -21.58 4.05 -11.84
C LYS A 241 -20.71 4.21 -13.08
N ILE A 242 -19.40 4.00 -12.94
CA ILE A 242 -18.47 4.05 -14.08
C ILE A 242 -18.77 2.92 -15.07
N PHE A 243 -18.87 1.67 -14.60
CA PHE A 243 -19.08 0.51 -15.47
C PHE A 243 -20.48 0.42 -16.05
N THR A 244 -21.50 0.97 -15.40
CA THR A 244 -22.88 1.02 -15.92
C THR A 244 -23.20 2.31 -16.67
N VAL A 245 -22.20 3.15 -16.96
CA VAL A 245 -22.37 4.43 -17.65
C VAL A 245 -23.46 5.29 -16.99
N GLY A 246 -23.53 5.27 -15.67
CA GLY A 246 -24.51 6.05 -14.89
C GLY A 246 -25.95 5.48 -14.85
N MET A 247 -26.21 4.30 -15.44
CA MET A 247 -27.53 3.66 -15.39
C MET A 247 -27.87 3.06 -14.03
N TYR A 248 -26.87 2.85 -13.16
CA TYR A 248 -27.12 2.37 -11.80
C TYR A 248 -27.69 3.47 -10.93
N LYS A 249 -29.00 3.37 -10.64
CA LYS A 249 -29.69 4.17 -9.63
C LYS A 249 -29.61 3.41 -8.31
N GLY A 250 -28.64 3.79 -7.43
CA GLY A 250 -28.47 3.22 -6.10
C GLY A 250 -29.61 3.55 -5.17
#